data_86b99649ab58812bd41196b8147e08e2
#
_entry.id   86b99649ab58812bd41196b8147e08e2
#
_cell.length_a   1.000
_cell.length_b   1.000
_cell.length_c   1.000
_cell.angle_alpha   90.00
_cell.angle_beta   90.00
_cell.angle_gamma   90.00
#
_symmetry.space_group_name_H-M   'P 1'
#
loop_
_entity.id
_entity.type
_entity.pdbx_description
1 polymer ?
#
loop_
_entity_poly.entity_id
_entity_poly.type
_entity_poly.pdbx_seq_one_letter_code
_entity_poly.pdbx_strand_id
1 'polypeptide(L)'
;KLVDKSYQLVSLKDIGTPDQEIALLVEEISNRPEFKKIMGQAAEDLTRKEDVASLMTDAMRDAVGGDFAFYNKGGVRLNELRKGEITMEKIYKMEPFSNYIVVHEWNLNKMEDFILKDYNRGKDPGKRYINYYISGGKYEIIRNLQGEGIEVKFYDARGKWLKDKQKKYKIAFSNYVASSNELVKGGEVTDIFITNAIAVYLQ
;
A
#
# COMPACT_ATOMS: atom_id res chain seq x y z
N LYS A 1 -15.81 13.05 -37.46
CA LYS A 1 -14.54 13.75 -37.54
C LYS A 1 -14.50 14.82 -36.44
N LEU A 2 -13.53 14.78 -35.54
CA LEU A 2 -13.35 15.81 -34.52
C LEU A 2 -12.86 17.09 -35.24
N VAL A 3 -13.57 18.20 -35.07
CA VAL A 3 -13.28 19.44 -35.77
C VAL A 3 -12.49 20.42 -34.88
N ASP A 4 -12.79 20.37 -33.55
CA ASP A 4 -12.08 21.17 -32.55
C ASP A 4 -12.08 20.50 -31.20
N LYS A 5 -11.10 20.82 -30.35
CA LYS A 5 -10.97 20.34 -28.99
C LYS A 5 -10.31 21.40 -28.11
N SER A 6 -10.98 21.80 -27.07
CA SER A 6 -10.43 22.68 -26.04
C SER A 6 -10.50 22.03 -24.65
N TYR A 7 -9.63 22.43 -23.75
CA TYR A 7 -9.69 22.07 -22.33
C TYR A 7 -9.29 23.26 -21.47
N GLN A 8 -9.86 23.31 -20.26
CA GLN A 8 -9.52 24.30 -19.25
C GLN A 8 -9.29 23.59 -17.93
N LEU A 9 -8.18 23.91 -17.25
CA LEU A 9 -7.92 23.51 -15.88
C LEU A 9 -8.56 24.55 -14.97
N VAL A 10 -9.50 24.11 -14.12
CA VAL A 10 -10.16 24.95 -13.13
C VAL A 10 -9.71 24.49 -11.74
N SER A 11 -9.22 25.44 -10.93
CA SER A 11 -8.90 25.16 -9.53
C SER A 11 -10.17 24.88 -8.75
N LEU A 12 -10.16 23.89 -7.85
CA LEU A 12 -11.29 23.62 -6.95
C LEU A 12 -11.65 24.84 -6.07
N LYS A 13 -10.70 25.74 -5.83
CA LYS A 13 -10.94 26.98 -5.08
C LYS A 13 -11.76 28.00 -5.88
N ASP A 14 -11.75 27.88 -7.20
CA ASP A 14 -12.48 28.79 -8.11
C ASP A 14 -13.85 28.21 -8.51
N ILE A 15 -14.14 26.97 -8.09
CA ILE A 15 -15.47 26.35 -8.20
C ILE A 15 -16.28 26.86 -7.02
N GLY A 16 -17.40 27.52 -7.31
CA GLY A 16 -18.29 28.11 -6.31
C GLY A 16 -18.89 27.11 -5.32
N THR A 17 -20.03 27.42 -4.79
CA THR A 17 -20.73 26.58 -3.79
C THR A 17 -20.97 25.17 -4.35
N PRO A 18 -20.73 24.11 -3.55
CA PRO A 18 -21.07 22.75 -3.96
C PRO A 18 -22.55 22.62 -4.30
N ASP A 19 -22.88 21.73 -5.22
CA ASP A 19 -24.27 21.36 -5.48
C ASP A 19 -24.91 20.86 -4.18
N GLN A 20 -26.07 21.44 -3.81
CA GLN A 20 -26.69 21.20 -2.51
C GLN A 20 -27.21 19.77 -2.37
N GLU A 21 -27.74 19.18 -3.45
CA GLU A 21 -28.25 17.78 -3.41
C GLU A 21 -27.09 16.79 -3.22
N ILE A 22 -25.98 17.02 -3.93
CA ILE A 22 -24.76 16.21 -3.79
C ILE A 22 -24.15 16.38 -2.39
N ALA A 23 -24.14 17.59 -1.85
CA ALA A 23 -23.62 17.84 -0.50
C ALA A 23 -24.44 17.09 0.56
N LEU A 24 -25.76 17.12 0.48
CA LEU A 24 -26.67 16.39 1.38
C LEU A 24 -26.47 14.87 1.25
N LEU A 25 -26.34 14.35 0.04
CA LEU A 25 -26.08 12.93 -0.19
C LEU A 25 -24.75 12.49 0.43
N VAL A 26 -23.69 13.28 0.25
CA VAL A 26 -22.39 13.03 0.87
C VAL A 26 -22.48 13.03 2.39
N GLU A 27 -23.21 13.99 2.97
CA GLU A 27 -23.44 14.07 4.40
C GLU A 27 -24.21 12.85 4.93
N GLU A 28 -25.30 12.44 4.26
CA GLU A 28 -26.07 11.25 4.61
C GLU A 28 -25.19 10.00 4.62
N ILE A 29 -24.43 9.77 3.55
CA ILE A 29 -23.55 8.61 3.43
C ILE A 29 -22.46 8.66 4.52
N SER A 30 -21.82 9.81 4.72
CA SER A 30 -20.71 9.96 5.68
C SER A 30 -21.16 9.78 7.14
N ASN A 31 -22.47 10.01 7.43
CA ASN A 31 -23.03 9.86 8.76
C ASN A 31 -23.60 8.46 9.05
N ARG A 32 -23.50 7.52 8.13
CA ARG A 32 -23.96 6.16 8.37
C ARG A 32 -23.23 5.52 9.55
N PRO A 33 -23.93 4.77 10.42
CA PRO A 33 -23.35 4.19 11.63
C PRO A 33 -22.14 3.30 11.38
N GLU A 34 -22.13 2.54 10.26
CA GLU A 34 -21.04 1.67 9.86
C GLU A 34 -19.72 2.39 9.67
N PHE A 35 -19.74 3.66 9.17
CA PHE A 35 -18.53 4.47 9.00
C PHE A 35 -18.04 5.08 10.32
N LYS A 36 -18.94 5.29 11.28
CA LYS A 36 -18.60 5.84 12.60
C LYS A 36 -18.14 4.78 13.60
N LYS A 37 -18.26 3.48 13.24
CA LYS A 37 -17.82 2.39 14.10
C LYS A 37 -16.32 2.53 14.42
N ILE A 38 -16.00 2.57 15.73
CA ILE A 38 -14.62 2.61 16.21
C ILE A 38 -14.03 1.21 16.07
N MET A 39 -12.89 1.11 15.39
CA MET A 39 -12.18 -0.16 15.16
C MET A 39 -10.95 -0.30 16.05
N GLY A 40 -10.41 0.80 16.57
CA GLY A 40 -9.27 0.82 17.47
C GLY A 40 -8.87 2.24 17.85
N GLN A 41 -7.68 2.38 18.44
CA GLN A 41 -7.14 3.67 18.85
C GLN A 41 -5.67 3.81 18.47
N ALA A 42 -5.30 4.95 17.90
CA ALA A 42 -3.90 5.33 17.74
C ALA A 42 -3.38 5.89 19.06
N ALA A 43 -2.33 5.28 19.61
CA ALA A 43 -1.70 5.74 20.86
C ALA A 43 -0.93 7.07 20.69
N GLU A 44 -0.49 7.33 19.47
CA GLU A 44 0.28 8.53 19.09
C GLU A 44 -0.09 8.98 17.68
N ASP A 45 0.39 10.18 17.28
CA ASP A 45 0.22 10.67 15.93
C ASP A 45 1.14 9.91 14.96
N LEU A 46 0.59 9.32 13.92
CA LEU A 46 1.33 8.86 12.75
C LEU A 46 1.42 10.03 11.77
N THR A 47 2.54 10.74 11.78
CA THR A 47 2.67 12.03 11.08
C THR A 47 3.16 11.90 9.64
N ARG A 48 3.58 10.72 9.24
CA ARG A 48 4.12 10.44 7.91
C ARG A 48 3.31 9.36 7.22
N LYS A 49 3.21 9.48 5.91
CA LYS A 49 2.56 8.47 5.07
C LYS A 49 3.15 7.07 5.23
N GLU A 50 4.47 7.00 5.49
CA GLU A 50 5.19 5.76 5.76
C GLU A 50 4.67 5.05 7.00
N ASP A 51 4.33 5.79 8.05
CA ASP A 51 3.83 5.22 9.31
C ASP A 51 2.42 4.61 9.10
N VAL A 52 1.56 5.33 8.35
CA VAL A 52 0.24 4.81 7.94
C VAL A 52 0.40 3.57 7.05
N ALA A 53 1.35 3.59 6.12
CA ALA A 53 1.63 2.46 5.25
C ALA A 53 2.14 1.25 6.03
N SER A 54 2.93 1.46 7.08
CA SER A 54 3.41 0.39 7.97
C SER A 54 2.24 -0.30 8.66
N LEU A 55 1.30 0.48 9.23
CA LEU A 55 0.06 -0.08 9.81
C LEU A 55 -0.70 -0.94 8.80
N MET A 56 -0.89 -0.44 7.57
CA MET A 56 -1.61 -1.16 6.52
C MET A 56 -0.89 -2.46 6.11
N THR A 57 0.42 -2.41 5.91
CA THR A 57 1.20 -3.58 5.49
C THR A 57 1.38 -4.59 6.63
N ASP A 58 1.47 -4.14 7.89
CA ASP A 58 1.47 -5.02 9.05
C ASP A 58 0.14 -5.78 9.16
N ALA A 59 -0.99 -5.09 9.00
CA ALA A 59 -2.30 -5.70 9.00
C ALA A 59 -2.47 -6.73 7.87
N MET A 60 -2.00 -6.42 6.66
CA MET A 60 -2.02 -7.38 5.55
C MET A 60 -1.18 -8.63 5.85
N ARG A 61 0.02 -8.44 6.39
CA ARG A 61 0.93 -9.52 6.75
C ARG A 61 0.33 -10.42 7.83
N ASP A 62 -0.22 -9.82 8.88
CA ASP A 62 -0.84 -10.52 10.01
C ASP A 62 -2.05 -11.34 9.56
N ALA A 63 -2.94 -10.75 8.78
CA ALA A 63 -4.18 -11.38 8.30
C ALA A 63 -3.97 -12.71 7.56
N VAL A 64 -2.80 -12.92 6.98
CA VAL A 64 -2.47 -14.16 6.26
C VAL A 64 -1.38 -14.97 6.95
N GLY A 65 -0.88 -14.55 8.11
CA GLY A 65 0.29 -15.18 8.76
C GLY A 65 1.51 -15.14 7.85
N GLY A 66 1.75 -14.00 7.18
CA GLY A 66 2.84 -13.81 6.23
C GLY A 66 4.17 -13.46 6.88
N ASP A 67 5.26 -13.73 6.16
CA ASP A 67 6.60 -13.26 6.56
C ASP A 67 6.81 -11.81 6.14
N PHE A 68 6.31 -11.43 4.95
CA PHE A 68 6.39 -10.07 4.40
C PHE A 68 5.07 -9.63 3.78
N ALA A 69 4.88 -8.31 3.69
CA ALA A 69 3.82 -7.73 2.88
C ALA A 69 4.36 -6.57 2.05
N PHE A 70 3.84 -6.41 0.82
CA PHE A 70 4.15 -5.29 -0.06
C PHE A 70 2.88 -4.56 -0.48
N TYR A 71 2.89 -3.23 -0.36
CA TYR A 71 1.80 -2.38 -0.81
C TYR A 71 2.34 -1.19 -1.62
N ASN A 72 1.66 -0.81 -2.69
CA ASN A 72 2.12 0.29 -3.55
C ASN A 72 1.96 1.66 -2.88
N LYS A 73 2.96 2.53 -3.01
CA LYS A 73 2.99 3.86 -2.40
C LYS A 73 1.81 4.74 -2.80
N GLY A 74 1.38 4.65 -4.06
CA GLY A 74 0.22 5.39 -4.57
C GLY A 74 -1.12 4.93 -3.98
N GLY A 75 -1.19 3.71 -3.48
CA GLY A 75 -2.40 3.12 -2.90
C GLY A 75 -2.69 3.60 -1.48
N VAL A 76 -1.69 4.04 -0.73
CA VAL A 76 -1.91 4.66 0.59
C VAL A 76 -2.44 6.08 0.38
N ARG A 77 -3.69 6.34 0.78
CA ARG A 77 -4.36 7.61 0.47
C ARG A 77 -4.45 8.58 1.65
N LEU A 78 -4.18 8.12 2.85
CA LEU A 78 -4.06 8.96 4.04
C LEU A 78 -2.59 9.27 4.32
N ASN A 79 -2.24 10.55 4.45
CA ASN A 79 -0.85 10.97 4.66
C ASN A 79 -0.45 10.98 6.14
N GLU A 80 -1.42 11.07 7.03
CA GLU A 80 -1.24 11.08 8.48
C GLU A 80 -2.46 10.47 9.18
N LEU A 81 -2.26 9.96 10.38
CA LEU A 81 -3.34 9.50 11.25
C LEU A 81 -3.10 10.07 12.65
N ARG A 82 -4.02 10.90 13.12
CA ARG A 82 -3.90 11.52 14.44
C ARG A 82 -4.23 10.54 15.56
N LYS A 83 -3.58 10.73 16.70
CA LYS A 83 -3.88 10.05 17.96
C LYS A 83 -5.39 10.06 18.24
N GLY A 84 -5.89 8.98 18.81
CA GLY A 84 -7.29 8.81 19.19
C GLY A 84 -8.00 7.75 18.35
N GLU A 85 -9.32 7.82 18.30
CA GLU A 85 -10.16 6.81 17.68
C GLU A 85 -9.88 6.63 16.18
N ILE A 86 -9.79 5.37 15.77
CA ILE A 86 -9.71 4.95 14.37
C ILE A 86 -11.08 4.36 14.01
N THR A 87 -11.85 5.12 13.24
CA THR A 87 -13.15 4.70 12.75
C THR A 87 -13.03 3.95 11.43
N MET A 88 -14.08 3.22 11.04
CA MET A 88 -14.15 2.56 9.75
C MET A 88 -14.02 3.55 8.58
N GLU A 89 -14.54 4.77 8.72
CA GLU A 89 -14.35 5.86 7.76
C GLU A 89 -12.86 6.18 7.54
N LYS A 90 -12.06 6.26 8.62
CA LYS A 90 -10.62 6.49 8.51
C LYS A 90 -9.92 5.34 7.79
N ILE A 91 -10.33 4.09 8.02
CA ILE A 91 -9.79 2.93 7.32
C ILE A 91 -10.09 3.00 5.81
N TYR A 92 -11.32 3.35 5.41
CA TYR A 92 -11.66 3.58 4.00
C TYR A 92 -10.90 4.77 3.39
N LYS A 93 -10.56 5.80 4.18
CA LYS A 93 -9.69 6.90 3.73
C LYS A 93 -8.23 6.45 3.53
N MET A 94 -7.74 5.45 4.26
CA MET A 94 -6.41 4.87 4.02
C MET A 94 -6.39 4.06 2.74
N GLU A 95 -7.41 3.17 2.55
CA GLU A 95 -7.53 2.22 1.44
C GLU A 95 -8.94 2.28 0.83
N PRO A 96 -9.20 3.18 -0.15
CA PRO A 96 -10.54 3.36 -0.74
C PRO A 96 -10.81 2.45 -1.95
N PHE A 97 -9.91 1.52 -2.29
CA PHE A 97 -9.94 0.80 -3.56
C PHE A 97 -10.59 -0.59 -3.46
N SER A 98 -11.02 -1.01 -2.28
CA SER A 98 -11.53 -2.36 -2.03
C SER A 98 -10.55 -3.45 -2.48
N ASN A 99 -9.25 -3.20 -2.29
CA ASN A 99 -8.25 -4.20 -2.60
C ASN A 99 -8.35 -5.38 -1.64
N TYR A 100 -8.08 -6.58 -2.17
CA TYR A 100 -7.95 -7.81 -1.40
C TYR A 100 -6.51 -8.33 -1.44
N ILE A 101 -6.20 -9.28 -0.54
CA ILE A 101 -4.85 -9.82 -0.40
C ILE A 101 -4.65 -10.97 -1.39
N VAL A 102 -3.50 -10.99 -2.04
CA VAL A 102 -2.98 -12.11 -2.84
C VAL A 102 -1.69 -12.62 -2.20
N VAL A 103 -1.59 -13.92 -1.97
CA VAL A 103 -0.47 -14.54 -1.26
C VAL A 103 0.43 -15.30 -2.23
N HIS A 104 1.73 -15.16 -2.04
CA HIS A 104 2.76 -15.92 -2.75
C HIS A 104 3.73 -16.56 -1.79
N GLU A 105 4.28 -17.71 -2.18
CA GLU A 105 5.45 -18.30 -1.56
C GLU A 105 6.68 -18.08 -2.44
N TRP A 106 7.55 -17.15 -2.05
CA TRP A 106 8.77 -16.82 -2.79
C TRP A 106 10.02 -17.05 -1.96
N ASN A 107 11.09 -17.41 -2.64
CA ASN A 107 12.43 -17.35 -2.07
C ASN A 107 13.05 -15.95 -2.26
N LEU A 108 14.21 -15.71 -1.65
CA LEU A 108 14.87 -14.40 -1.70
C LEU A 108 15.25 -13.98 -3.13
N ASN A 109 15.60 -14.93 -4.02
CA ASN A 109 15.92 -14.59 -5.40
C ASN A 109 14.72 -13.95 -6.11
N LYS A 110 13.53 -14.52 -5.94
CA LYS A 110 12.31 -13.98 -6.57
C LYS A 110 11.90 -12.64 -5.99
N MET A 111 12.11 -12.42 -4.67
CA MET A 111 11.92 -11.13 -4.03
C MET A 111 12.91 -10.10 -4.56
N GLU A 112 14.18 -10.48 -4.73
CA GLU A 112 15.24 -9.65 -5.30
C GLU A 112 14.89 -9.20 -6.72
N ASP A 113 14.51 -10.14 -7.60
CA ASP A 113 14.05 -9.85 -8.97
C ASP A 113 12.90 -8.85 -8.99
N PHE A 114 11.91 -9.03 -8.11
CA PHE A 114 10.77 -8.13 -7.99
C PHE A 114 11.19 -6.69 -7.61
N ILE A 115 12.06 -6.55 -6.62
CA ILE A 115 12.57 -5.25 -6.17
C ILE A 115 13.45 -4.60 -7.23
N LEU A 116 14.40 -5.35 -7.82
CA LEU A 116 15.30 -4.83 -8.84
C LEU A 116 14.56 -4.42 -10.11
N LYS A 117 13.54 -5.18 -10.53
CA LYS A 117 12.68 -4.84 -11.67
C LYS A 117 11.98 -3.49 -11.46
N ASP A 118 11.43 -3.24 -10.27
CA ASP A 118 10.78 -1.96 -9.96
C ASP A 118 11.79 -0.82 -9.86
N TYR A 119 12.90 -1.02 -9.13
CA TYR A 119 13.95 -0.03 -8.95
C TYR A 119 14.59 0.40 -10.27
N ASN A 120 14.93 -0.54 -11.14
CA ASN A 120 15.61 -0.30 -12.41
C ASN A 120 14.68 0.15 -13.54
N ARG A 121 13.36 0.22 -13.30
CA ARG A 121 12.39 0.74 -14.29
C ARG A 121 12.68 2.19 -14.70
N GLY A 122 13.18 2.99 -13.76
CA GLY A 122 13.60 4.37 -14.02
C GLY A 122 14.88 4.43 -14.87
N LYS A 123 14.80 5.04 -16.07
CA LYS A 123 15.96 5.21 -16.96
C LYS A 123 16.99 6.23 -16.44
N ASP A 124 16.54 7.20 -15.65
CA ASP A 124 17.37 8.25 -15.05
C ASP A 124 17.88 7.75 -13.70
N PRO A 125 19.20 7.60 -13.51
CA PRO A 125 19.77 7.14 -12.23
C PRO A 125 19.36 7.98 -11.03
N GLY A 126 19.17 9.29 -11.21
CA GLY A 126 18.76 10.21 -10.15
C GLY A 126 17.26 10.12 -9.78
N LYS A 127 16.46 9.38 -10.57
CA LYS A 127 15.01 9.23 -10.36
C LYS A 127 14.60 7.79 -10.06
N ARG A 128 15.55 6.90 -9.82
CA ARG A 128 15.24 5.52 -9.44
C ARG A 128 14.74 5.48 -8.00
N TYR A 129 13.60 4.85 -7.79
CA TYR A 129 12.98 4.66 -6.48
C TYR A 129 12.11 3.39 -6.48
N ILE A 130 11.79 2.91 -5.29
CA ILE A 130 10.87 1.79 -5.12
C ILE A 130 9.47 2.31 -4.92
N ASN A 131 8.50 1.70 -5.61
CA ASN A 131 7.08 2.05 -5.53
C ASN A 131 6.34 1.35 -4.39
N TYR A 132 7.02 0.55 -3.58
CA TYR A 132 6.39 -0.26 -2.54
C TYR A 132 6.82 0.12 -1.14
N TYR A 133 5.89 0.01 -0.20
CA TYR A 133 6.16 -0.15 1.23
C TYR A 133 6.27 -1.64 1.54
N ILE A 134 7.05 -1.98 2.56
CA ILE A 134 7.27 -3.36 3.01
C ILE A 134 7.00 -3.46 4.51
N SER A 135 6.45 -4.61 4.94
CA SER A 135 6.35 -5.05 6.33
C SER A 135 7.02 -6.41 6.51
N GLY A 136 7.34 -6.77 7.74
CA GLY A 136 8.01 -8.03 8.11
C GLY A 136 9.53 -7.98 8.07
N GLY A 137 10.11 -6.87 7.61
CA GLY A 137 11.55 -6.66 7.56
C GLY A 137 11.93 -5.42 6.77
N LYS A 138 13.21 -5.38 6.36
CA LYS A 138 13.75 -4.32 5.51
C LYS A 138 14.67 -4.89 4.45
N TYR A 139 15.00 -4.07 3.46
CA TYR A 139 15.98 -4.45 2.43
C TYR A 139 16.91 -3.28 2.12
N GLU A 140 18.07 -3.61 1.56
CA GLU A 140 19.07 -2.67 1.04
C GLU A 140 19.35 -3.01 -0.42
N ILE A 141 19.35 -2.00 -1.29
CA ILE A 141 19.70 -2.16 -2.71
C ILE A 141 21.17 -1.79 -2.90
N ILE A 142 21.96 -2.74 -3.32
CA ILE A 142 23.34 -2.54 -3.74
C ILE A 142 23.32 -2.02 -5.19
N ARG A 143 24.07 -0.95 -5.46
CA ARG A 143 24.09 -0.28 -6.76
C ARG A 143 25.47 -0.33 -7.39
N ASN A 144 25.50 -0.41 -8.72
CA ASN A 144 26.70 -0.21 -9.50
C ASN A 144 27.05 1.28 -9.65
N LEU A 145 28.16 1.60 -10.33
CA LEU A 145 28.60 2.98 -10.57
C LEU A 145 27.62 3.80 -11.42
N GLN A 146 26.77 3.15 -12.20
CA GLN A 146 25.71 3.78 -13.00
C GLN A 146 24.41 3.97 -12.21
N GLY A 147 24.42 3.63 -10.91
CA GLY A 147 23.26 3.75 -10.01
C GLY A 147 22.19 2.68 -10.25
N GLU A 148 22.48 1.60 -11.01
CA GLU A 148 21.57 0.48 -11.19
C GLU A 148 21.62 -0.45 -9.98
N GLY A 149 20.46 -0.93 -9.55
CA GLY A 149 20.37 -1.97 -8.55
C GLY A 149 20.87 -3.29 -9.12
N ILE A 150 21.81 -3.93 -8.45
CA ILE A 150 22.46 -5.18 -8.88
C ILE A 150 22.29 -6.32 -7.88
N GLU A 151 21.95 -6.01 -6.63
CA GLU A 151 21.71 -6.98 -5.56
C GLU A 151 20.74 -6.38 -4.54
N VAL A 152 19.94 -7.22 -3.87
CA VAL A 152 19.11 -6.82 -2.72
C VAL A 152 19.46 -7.69 -1.52
N LYS A 153 19.80 -7.05 -0.41
CA LYS A 153 19.98 -7.72 0.88
C LYS A 153 18.71 -7.55 1.71
N PHE A 154 18.12 -8.66 2.13
CA PHE A 154 16.94 -8.68 2.97
C PHE A 154 17.29 -8.94 4.44
N TYR A 155 16.56 -8.29 5.33
CA TYR A 155 16.69 -8.45 6.78
C TYR A 155 15.31 -8.72 7.36
N ASP A 156 15.24 -9.57 8.37
CA ASP A 156 14.00 -9.77 9.13
C ASP A 156 13.67 -8.56 10.03
N ALA A 157 12.53 -8.62 10.73
CA ALA A 157 12.08 -7.56 11.62
C ALA A 157 13.04 -7.29 12.79
N ARG A 158 13.94 -8.23 13.12
CA ARG A 158 14.98 -8.09 14.15
C ARG A 158 16.30 -7.55 13.57
N GLY A 159 16.35 -7.26 12.29
CA GLY A 159 17.54 -6.78 11.61
C GLY A 159 18.56 -7.86 11.25
N LYS A 160 18.22 -9.15 11.38
CA LYS A 160 19.09 -10.25 10.98
C LYS A 160 19.07 -10.40 9.46
N TRP A 161 20.26 -10.41 8.86
CA TRP A 161 20.42 -10.65 7.43
C TRP A 161 19.94 -12.07 7.04
N LEU A 162 19.05 -12.13 6.05
CA LEU A 162 18.51 -13.36 5.48
C LEU A 162 19.42 -13.81 4.33
N LYS A 163 20.10 -14.96 4.52
CA LYS A 163 21.10 -15.48 3.57
C LYS A 163 20.64 -16.71 2.81
N ASP A 164 19.67 -17.44 3.37
CA ASP A 164 19.19 -18.68 2.76
C ASP A 164 18.28 -18.35 1.58
N LYS A 165 18.86 -18.37 0.39
CA LYS A 165 18.17 -18.10 -0.87
C LYS A 165 17.18 -19.22 -1.30
N GLN A 166 17.18 -20.38 -0.64
CA GLN A 166 16.26 -21.49 -0.93
C GLN A 166 15.03 -21.46 -0.04
N LYS A 167 15.14 -20.85 1.14
CA LYS A 167 14.00 -20.71 2.04
C LYS A 167 12.88 -19.93 1.37
N LYS A 168 11.67 -20.47 1.45
CA LYS A 168 10.46 -19.80 1.00
C LYS A 168 9.88 -18.93 2.13
N TYR A 169 9.34 -17.82 1.72
CA TYR A 169 8.66 -16.85 2.56
C TYR A 169 7.25 -16.61 2.03
N LYS A 170 6.29 -16.56 2.93
CA LYS A 170 4.89 -16.22 2.62
C LYS A 170 4.74 -14.71 2.51
N ILE A 171 4.32 -14.22 1.35
CA ILE A 171 4.32 -12.79 1.01
C ILE A 171 2.91 -12.36 0.64
N ALA A 172 2.42 -11.31 1.31
CA ALA A 172 1.15 -10.66 1.00
C ALA A 172 1.34 -9.51 0.01
N PHE A 173 0.51 -9.45 -1.02
CA PHE A 173 0.39 -8.33 -1.95
C PHE A 173 -1.06 -7.86 -2.01
N SER A 174 -1.28 -6.58 -2.36
CA SER A 174 -2.62 -6.20 -2.82
C SER A 174 -2.88 -6.80 -4.21
N ASN A 175 -4.14 -7.09 -4.53
CA ASN A 175 -4.52 -7.54 -5.88
C ASN A 175 -4.10 -6.53 -6.96
N TYR A 176 -4.05 -5.23 -6.64
CA TYR A 176 -3.53 -4.21 -7.56
C TYR A 176 -2.04 -4.43 -7.86
N VAL A 177 -1.20 -4.64 -6.83
CA VAL A 177 0.23 -4.94 -7.03
C VAL A 177 0.40 -6.25 -7.78
N ALA A 178 -0.37 -7.27 -7.42
CA ALA A 178 -0.33 -8.57 -8.09
C ALA A 178 -0.70 -8.46 -9.58
N SER A 179 -1.77 -7.74 -9.92
CA SER A 179 -2.20 -7.54 -11.31
C SER A 179 -1.19 -6.73 -12.11
N SER A 180 -0.71 -5.62 -11.55
CA SER A 180 0.23 -4.70 -12.23
C SER A 180 1.61 -5.34 -12.51
N ASN A 181 1.93 -6.43 -11.85
CA ASN A 181 3.20 -7.16 -12.01
C ASN A 181 3.02 -8.58 -12.56
N GLU A 182 1.82 -8.91 -13.07
CA GLU A 182 1.50 -10.24 -13.62
C GLU A 182 1.63 -11.38 -12.59
N LEU A 183 1.45 -11.07 -11.30
CA LEU A 183 1.60 -12.01 -10.20
C LEU A 183 0.32 -12.75 -9.83
N VAL A 184 -0.85 -12.37 -10.38
CA VAL A 184 -2.12 -13.04 -10.08
C VAL A 184 -2.05 -14.52 -10.43
N LYS A 185 -1.40 -14.83 -11.56
CA LYS A 185 -1.14 -16.22 -11.96
C LYS A 185 -0.06 -16.83 -11.05
N GLY A 186 -0.43 -17.88 -10.32
CA GLY A 186 0.46 -18.59 -9.39
C GLY A 186 0.49 -18.04 -7.98
N GLY A 187 -0.36 -17.05 -7.68
CA GLY A 187 -0.69 -16.60 -6.31
C GLY A 187 -1.99 -17.20 -5.82
N GLU A 188 -2.14 -17.31 -4.51
CA GLU A 188 -3.38 -17.62 -3.84
C GLU A 188 -4.17 -16.32 -3.67
N VAL A 189 -5.31 -16.21 -4.31
CA VAL A 189 -6.24 -15.09 -4.16
C VAL A 189 -7.10 -15.35 -2.93
N THR A 190 -7.04 -14.45 -1.95
CA THR A 190 -7.88 -14.55 -0.75
C THR A 190 -9.17 -13.73 -0.94
N ASP A 191 -10.16 -13.97 -0.05
CA ASP A 191 -11.36 -13.14 0.10
C ASP A 191 -11.19 -12.03 1.17
N ILE A 192 -9.98 -11.82 1.66
CA ILE A 192 -9.65 -10.86 2.71
C ILE A 192 -9.44 -9.49 2.10
N PHE A 193 -10.41 -8.58 2.26
CA PHE A 193 -10.23 -7.17 1.93
C PHE A 193 -9.23 -6.50 2.87
N ILE A 194 -8.37 -5.63 2.33
CA ILE A 194 -7.33 -4.96 3.13
C ILE A 194 -7.94 -4.07 4.21
N THR A 195 -9.07 -3.43 3.93
CA THR A 195 -9.83 -2.66 4.94
C THR A 195 -10.29 -3.54 6.11
N ASN A 196 -10.71 -4.78 5.84
CA ASN A 196 -11.09 -5.74 6.88
C ASN A 196 -9.86 -6.22 7.66
N ALA A 197 -8.74 -6.48 6.97
CA ALA A 197 -7.49 -6.83 7.63
C ALA A 197 -7.05 -5.75 8.61
N ILE A 198 -7.08 -4.47 8.20
CA ILE A 198 -6.77 -3.33 9.08
C ILE A 198 -7.76 -3.28 10.27
N ALA A 199 -9.06 -3.43 10.01
CA ALA A 199 -10.08 -3.38 11.05
C ALA A 199 -9.92 -4.48 12.10
N VAL A 200 -9.50 -5.68 11.72
CA VAL A 200 -9.22 -6.81 12.63
C VAL A 200 -7.91 -6.59 13.39
N TYR A 201 -6.88 -6.11 12.71
CA TYR A 201 -5.55 -5.86 13.31
C TYR A 201 -5.58 -4.81 14.43
N LEU A 202 -6.54 -3.88 14.38
CA LEU A 202 -6.70 -2.80 15.37
C LEU A 202 -7.46 -3.22 16.64
N GLN A 203 -8.08 -4.41 16.67
CA GLN A 203 -8.84 -4.94 17.81
C GLN A 203 -7.95 -5.71 18.79
#